data_0ff9d7ac1e03790ac051be3885c0c4f8
#
_entry.id   0ff9d7ac1e03790ac051be3885c0c4f8
#
_cell.length_a   1.000
_cell.length_b   1.000
_cell.length_c   1.000
_cell.angle_alpha   90.00
_cell.angle_beta   90.00
_cell.angle_gamma   90.00
#
_symmetry.space_group_name_H-M   'P 1'
#
loop_
_entity.id
_entity.type
_entity.pdbx_description
1 polymer ?
#
loop_
_entity_poly.entity_id
_entity_poly.type
_entity_poly.pdbx_seq_one_letter_code
_entity_poly.pdbx_strand_id
1 'polypeptide(L)'
;NKDKKEKAAKEEMLTEEKAPQVEQAGCSDSSKSETSKPDPTDDKKDAAEDALAALQKKNDELSDRLMRTMAEFDNFKKRTAKEKQEIGSFAKGACIKELLSVADNFERALDTECKDADFFKGMEMILKQMQDVFTRLGVTEIEALNAPFDPEFHHAIKQVEDDSFGENVVCQVLQKGYTLDGHVIRHAMVVVANP
;
A
#
# COMPACT_ATOMS: atom_id res chain seq x y z
N ASN A 1 18.44 11.39 -32.19
CA ASN A 1 18.18 9.93 -32.19
C ASN A 1 17.47 9.40 -30.92
N LYS A 2 17.18 10.25 -29.92
CA LYS A 2 16.38 9.89 -28.73
C LYS A 2 14.87 10.20 -28.93
N ASP A 3 14.55 11.24 -29.67
CA ASP A 3 13.16 11.69 -29.86
C ASP A 3 12.34 10.83 -30.83
N LYS A 4 13.00 9.96 -31.61
CA LYS A 4 12.33 9.05 -32.56
C LYS A 4 11.90 7.70 -31.94
N LYS A 5 12.46 7.34 -30.76
CA LYS A 5 12.11 6.11 -30.04
C LYS A 5 10.95 6.29 -29.06
N GLU A 6 10.69 7.51 -28.61
CA GLU A 6 9.61 7.81 -27.68
C GLU A 6 8.24 7.99 -28.37
N LYS A 7 8.28 8.33 -29.67
CA LYS A 7 7.06 8.43 -30.50
C LYS A 7 6.53 7.07 -30.96
N ALA A 8 7.40 6.08 -31.14
CA ALA A 8 6.99 4.73 -31.55
C ALA A 8 6.35 3.92 -30.40
N ALA A 9 6.71 4.20 -29.14
CA ALA A 9 6.12 3.52 -27.99
C ALA A 9 4.73 4.05 -27.58
N LYS A 10 4.31 5.20 -28.11
CA LYS A 10 3.00 5.81 -27.82
C LYS A 10 1.92 5.47 -28.84
N GLU A 11 2.30 4.93 -29.99
CA GLU A 11 1.38 4.56 -31.07
C GLU A 11 0.91 3.10 -30.98
N GLU A 12 1.58 2.22 -30.24
CA GLU A 12 1.19 0.81 -30.05
C GLU A 12 0.16 0.56 -28.91
N MET A 13 -0.22 1.58 -28.13
CA MET A 13 -1.22 1.42 -27.06
C MET A 13 -2.64 1.91 -27.42
N LEU A 14 -2.94 2.20 -28.68
CA LEU A 14 -4.25 2.78 -29.08
C LEU A 14 -5.01 1.98 -30.12
N THR A 15 -4.73 0.70 -30.31
CA THR A 15 -5.49 -0.15 -31.25
C THR A 15 -5.87 -1.47 -30.62
N GLU A 16 -6.83 -1.47 -29.70
CA GLU A 16 -7.64 -2.67 -29.40
C GLU A 16 -8.83 -2.28 -28.52
N GLU A 17 -9.81 -1.63 -29.13
CA GLU A 17 -11.18 -1.65 -28.61
C GLU A 17 -12.16 -1.43 -29.75
N LYS A 18 -12.51 -2.51 -30.43
CA LYS A 18 -13.62 -2.53 -31.36
C LYS A 18 -14.47 -3.78 -31.14
N ALA A 19 -15.52 -3.61 -30.35
CA ALA A 19 -16.58 -4.59 -30.22
C ALA A 19 -17.32 -4.81 -31.57
N PRO A 20 -17.74 -6.02 -31.90
CA PRO A 20 -18.55 -6.26 -33.09
C PRO A 20 -20.00 -5.83 -32.84
N GLN A 21 -20.49 -4.90 -33.66
CA GLN A 21 -21.91 -4.57 -33.79
C GLN A 21 -22.63 -5.71 -34.51
N VAL A 22 -23.72 -6.17 -33.92
CA VAL A 22 -24.66 -7.10 -34.52
C VAL A 22 -25.55 -6.30 -35.46
N GLU A 23 -25.44 -6.56 -36.78
CA GLU A 23 -26.35 -6.05 -37.81
C GLU A 23 -27.70 -6.78 -37.72
N GLN A 24 -28.77 -6.01 -37.57
CA GLN A 24 -30.13 -6.44 -37.78
C GLN A 24 -30.40 -6.46 -39.29
N ALA A 25 -30.59 -7.65 -39.85
CA ALA A 25 -31.12 -7.79 -41.22
C ALA A 25 -32.63 -8.01 -41.14
N GLY A 26 -33.34 -7.12 -41.85
CA GLY A 26 -34.77 -7.03 -41.88
C GLY A 26 -35.46 -8.17 -42.64
N CYS A 27 -36.66 -8.40 -42.22
CA CYS A 27 -37.65 -9.29 -42.77
C CYS A 27 -38.26 -8.68 -44.06
N SER A 28 -38.38 -9.45 -45.13
CA SER A 28 -39.37 -9.20 -46.19
C SER A 28 -39.99 -10.49 -46.67
N ASP A 29 -41.25 -10.49 -46.54
CA ASP A 29 -42.41 -11.23 -46.98
C ASP A 29 -42.31 -11.81 -48.39
N SER A 30 -42.82 -13.07 -48.58
CA SER A 30 -43.84 -13.38 -49.58
C SER A 30 -44.15 -14.89 -49.70
N SER A 31 -45.39 -15.20 -49.40
CA SER A 31 -46.40 -16.06 -50.07
C SER A 31 -46.20 -17.58 -50.31
N LYS A 32 -47.12 -18.28 -49.64
CA LYS A 32 -48.04 -19.37 -50.05
C LYS A 32 -47.52 -20.52 -50.89
N SER A 33 -47.64 -21.74 -50.33
CA SER A 33 -48.53 -22.78 -50.89
C SER A 33 -48.75 -23.92 -49.89
N GLU A 34 -50.01 -24.33 -49.76
CA GLU A 34 -50.57 -25.43 -48.96
C GLU A 34 -50.12 -26.79 -49.51
N THR A 35 -49.85 -27.77 -48.58
CA THR A 35 -50.42 -29.13 -48.64
C THR A 35 -50.07 -29.95 -47.41
N SER A 36 -51.13 -30.34 -46.70
CA SER A 36 -51.46 -31.58 -45.95
C SER A 36 -50.38 -32.36 -45.19
N LYS A 37 -50.53 -32.33 -43.84
CA LYS A 37 -50.54 -33.37 -42.76
C LYS A 37 -49.75 -34.68 -42.95
N PRO A 38 -49.17 -35.29 -41.85
CA PRO A 38 -49.59 -35.27 -40.45
C PRO A 38 -48.47 -34.99 -39.44
N ASP A 39 -48.93 -34.66 -38.28
CA ASP A 39 -48.29 -34.28 -37.04
C ASP A 39 -47.35 -35.34 -36.44
N PRO A 40 -46.14 -34.91 -36.04
CA PRO A 40 -45.57 -35.28 -34.77
C PRO A 40 -44.85 -34.06 -34.16
N THR A 41 -45.59 -33.13 -33.51
CA THR A 41 -45.05 -31.81 -33.13
C THR A 41 -44.95 -31.59 -31.62
N ASP A 42 -45.39 -32.51 -30.78
CA ASP A 42 -45.30 -32.27 -29.33
C ASP A 42 -43.95 -32.69 -28.72
N ASP A 43 -43.36 -33.82 -29.10
CA ASP A 43 -42.08 -34.29 -28.56
C ASP A 43 -40.86 -33.41 -28.91
N LYS A 44 -40.93 -32.63 -29.99
CA LYS A 44 -39.83 -31.73 -30.37
C LYS A 44 -39.89 -30.35 -29.70
N LYS A 45 -41.07 -29.92 -29.28
CA LYS A 45 -41.24 -28.67 -28.53
C LYS A 45 -40.78 -28.84 -27.10
N ASP A 46 -41.13 -29.91 -26.45
CA ASP A 46 -40.72 -30.18 -25.05
C ASP A 46 -39.20 -30.35 -24.96
N ALA A 47 -38.55 -31.02 -25.87
CA ALA A 47 -37.10 -31.14 -25.92
C ALA A 47 -36.36 -29.78 -26.20
N ALA A 48 -36.99 -28.87 -26.96
CA ALA A 48 -36.43 -27.54 -27.22
C ALA A 48 -36.62 -26.60 -26.02
N GLU A 49 -37.72 -26.71 -25.30
CA GLU A 49 -37.97 -25.93 -24.07
C GLU A 49 -37.05 -26.40 -22.92
N ASP A 50 -36.83 -27.69 -22.76
CA ASP A 50 -35.85 -28.23 -21.80
C ASP A 50 -34.40 -27.79 -22.13
N ALA A 51 -34.03 -27.78 -23.40
CA ALA A 51 -32.70 -27.29 -23.81
C ALA A 51 -32.55 -25.78 -23.59
N LEU A 52 -33.58 -24.98 -23.79
CA LEU A 52 -33.61 -23.56 -23.49
C LEU A 52 -33.49 -23.29 -21.99
N ALA A 53 -34.24 -24.02 -21.16
CA ALA A 53 -34.15 -23.90 -19.72
C ALA A 53 -32.77 -24.31 -19.19
N ALA A 54 -32.17 -25.35 -19.76
CA ALA A 54 -30.81 -25.77 -19.40
C ALA A 54 -29.75 -24.73 -19.80
N LEU A 55 -29.92 -24.06 -20.93
CA LEU A 55 -29.03 -22.98 -21.39
C LEU A 55 -29.18 -21.72 -20.54
N GLN A 56 -30.41 -21.36 -20.18
CA GLN A 56 -30.68 -20.23 -19.27
C GLN A 56 -30.02 -20.48 -17.91
N LYS A 57 -30.20 -21.65 -17.32
CA LYS A 57 -29.58 -22.04 -16.06
C LYS A 57 -28.05 -21.94 -16.10
N LYS A 58 -27.44 -22.41 -17.19
CA LYS A 58 -25.99 -22.28 -17.39
C LYS A 58 -25.54 -20.82 -17.53
N ASN A 59 -26.36 -20.00 -18.18
CA ASN A 59 -26.08 -18.56 -18.34
C ASN A 59 -26.12 -17.86 -16.98
N ASP A 60 -27.13 -18.17 -16.17
CA ASP A 60 -27.25 -17.61 -14.82
C ASP A 60 -26.09 -18.06 -13.93
N GLU A 61 -25.74 -19.36 -13.96
CA GLU A 61 -24.57 -19.87 -13.23
C GLU A 61 -23.25 -19.20 -13.67
N LEU A 62 -23.07 -18.96 -14.96
CA LEU A 62 -21.91 -18.27 -15.49
C LEU A 62 -21.90 -16.79 -15.10
N SER A 63 -23.05 -16.13 -15.14
CA SER A 63 -23.21 -14.74 -14.70
C SER A 63 -22.88 -14.56 -13.22
N ASP A 64 -23.40 -15.44 -12.37
CA ASP A 64 -23.11 -15.44 -10.94
C ASP A 64 -21.62 -15.69 -10.67
N ARG A 65 -21.02 -16.64 -11.40
CA ARG A 65 -19.59 -16.90 -11.30
C ARG A 65 -18.75 -15.70 -11.74
N LEU A 66 -19.15 -15.05 -12.84
CA LEU A 66 -18.49 -13.85 -13.35
C LEU A 66 -18.57 -12.71 -12.34
N MET A 67 -19.76 -12.42 -11.80
CA MET A 67 -19.94 -11.38 -10.78
C MET A 67 -19.08 -11.65 -9.54
N ARG A 68 -19.05 -12.89 -9.07
CA ARG A 68 -18.20 -13.29 -7.93
C ARG A 68 -16.72 -13.08 -8.24
N THR A 69 -16.25 -13.54 -9.40
CA THR A 69 -14.84 -13.40 -9.80
C THR A 69 -14.45 -11.93 -9.96
N MET A 70 -15.34 -11.09 -10.50
CA MET A 70 -15.11 -9.64 -10.57
C MET A 70 -14.98 -9.00 -9.18
N ALA A 71 -15.85 -9.37 -8.24
CA ALA A 71 -15.78 -8.87 -6.88
C ALA A 71 -14.48 -9.32 -6.17
N GLU A 72 -14.08 -10.57 -6.34
CA GLU A 72 -12.82 -11.10 -5.82
C GLU A 72 -11.61 -10.39 -6.44
N PHE A 73 -11.65 -10.12 -7.75
CA PHE A 73 -10.58 -9.40 -8.44
C PHE A 73 -10.46 -7.95 -7.95
N ASP A 74 -11.59 -7.26 -7.75
CA ASP A 74 -11.57 -5.90 -7.20
C ASP A 74 -11.00 -5.86 -5.78
N ASN A 75 -11.37 -6.83 -4.95
CA ASN A 75 -10.81 -6.96 -3.61
C ASN A 75 -9.32 -7.27 -3.64
N PHE A 76 -8.89 -8.18 -4.53
CA PHE A 76 -7.48 -8.49 -4.74
C PHE A 76 -6.69 -7.25 -5.19
N LYS A 77 -7.21 -6.49 -6.16
CA LYS A 77 -6.59 -5.26 -6.65
C LYS A 77 -6.39 -4.22 -5.55
N LYS A 78 -7.44 -4.00 -4.74
CA LYS A 78 -7.36 -3.08 -3.59
C LYS A 78 -6.32 -3.54 -2.56
N ARG A 79 -6.33 -4.83 -2.21
CA ARG A 79 -5.36 -5.41 -1.28
C ARG A 79 -3.93 -5.28 -1.79
N THR A 80 -3.68 -5.68 -3.04
CA THR A 80 -2.35 -5.61 -3.65
C THR A 80 -1.81 -4.18 -3.75
N ALA A 81 -2.69 -3.20 -4.04
CA ALA A 81 -2.29 -1.80 -4.04
C ALA A 81 -1.84 -1.33 -2.63
N LYS A 82 -2.57 -1.74 -1.59
CA LYS A 82 -2.22 -1.45 -0.20
C LYS A 82 -0.91 -2.13 0.21
N GLU A 83 -0.77 -3.42 -0.06
CA GLU A 83 0.46 -4.20 0.20
C GLU A 83 1.69 -3.58 -0.49
N LYS A 84 1.52 -3.12 -1.75
CA LYS A 84 2.61 -2.45 -2.48
C LYS A 84 3.04 -1.13 -1.82
N GLN A 85 2.09 -0.37 -1.30
CA GLN A 85 2.39 0.86 -0.56
C GLN A 85 3.11 0.55 0.76
N GLU A 86 2.65 -0.47 1.50
CA GLU A 86 3.26 -0.91 2.75
C GLU A 86 4.68 -1.43 2.54
N ILE A 87 4.93 -2.21 1.48
CA ILE A 87 6.29 -2.66 1.11
C ILE A 87 7.21 -1.46 0.83
N GLY A 88 6.69 -0.42 0.15
CA GLY A 88 7.45 0.79 -0.15
C GLY A 88 7.87 1.55 1.12
N SER A 89 6.97 1.70 2.09
CA SER A 89 7.27 2.35 3.37
C SER A 89 8.20 1.50 4.23
N PHE A 90 8.01 0.19 4.26
CA PHE A 90 8.88 -0.74 4.97
C PHE A 90 10.34 -0.70 4.44
N ALA A 91 10.51 -0.73 3.12
CA ALA A 91 11.83 -0.66 2.50
C ALA A 91 12.53 0.67 2.80
N LYS A 92 11.80 1.80 2.74
CA LYS A 92 12.33 3.11 3.16
C LYS A 92 12.74 3.09 4.63
N GLY A 93 11.88 2.57 5.50
CA GLY A 93 12.15 2.47 6.93
C GLY A 93 13.41 1.67 7.24
N ALA A 94 13.63 0.54 6.56
CA ALA A 94 14.83 -0.27 6.70
C ALA A 94 16.11 0.52 6.35
N CYS A 95 16.11 1.25 5.21
CA CYS A 95 17.26 2.09 4.83
C CYS A 95 17.50 3.23 5.83
N ILE A 96 16.44 3.86 6.31
CA ILE A 96 16.54 4.97 7.27
C ILE A 96 17.09 4.45 8.60
N LYS A 97 16.66 3.28 9.05
CA LYS A 97 17.15 2.66 10.29
C LYS A 97 18.66 2.51 10.34
N GLU A 98 19.27 2.11 9.23
CA GLU A 98 20.74 2.02 9.13
C GLU A 98 21.39 3.43 9.20
N LEU A 99 20.79 4.43 8.57
CA LEU A 99 21.28 5.80 8.60
C LEU A 99 21.14 6.45 9.99
N LEU A 100 20.15 6.05 10.79
CA LEU A 100 20.00 6.55 12.15
C LEU A 100 21.19 6.21 13.05
N SER A 101 21.86 5.07 12.81
CA SER A 101 23.06 4.70 13.54
C SER A 101 24.24 5.68 13.27
N VAL A 102 24.27 6.25 12.07
CA VAL A 102 25.25 7.28 11.73
C VAL A 102 24.91 8.59 12.43
N ALA A 103 23.62 8.98 12.44
CA ALA A 103 23.15 10.17 13.18
C ALA A 103 23.50 10.10 14.67
N ASP A 104 23.25 8.94 15.32
CA ASP A 104 23.60 8.73 16.74
C ASP A 104 25.12 8.90 16.99
N ASN A 105 25.96 8.47 16.05
CA ASN A 105 27.41 8.67 16.15
C ASN A 105 27.80 10.13 16.03
N PHE A 106 27.12 10.91 15.16
CA PHE A 106 27.33 12.36 15.07
C PHE A 106 26.88 13.06 16.35
N GLU A 107 25.72 12.73 16.90
CA GLU A 107 25.26 13.28 18.18
C GLU A 107 26.28 13.01 19.30
N ARG A 108 26.73 11.77 19.43
CA ARG A 108 27.72 11.39 20.42
C ARG A 108 29.08 12.09 20.22
N ALA A 109 29.48 12.34 18.95
CA ALA A 109 30.69 13.08 18.66
C ALA A 109 30.59 14.55 19.06
N LEU A 110 29.41 15.16 18.95
CA LEU A 110 29.12 16.52 19.38
C LEU A 110 29.05 16.66 20.92
N ASP A 111 28.65 15.60 21.62
CA ASP A 111 28.68 15.59 23.10
C ASP A 111 30.11 15.56 23.66
N THR A 112 31.11 15.26 22.82
CA THR A 112 32.51 15.23 23.24
C THR A 112 33.12 16.63 23.12
N GLU A 113 33.83 17.09 24.17
CA GLU A 113 34.50 18.39 24.15
C GLU A 113 35.48 18.48 22.97
N CYS A 114 35.23 19.37 22.04
CA CYS A 114 36.12 19.68 20.92
C CYS A 114 36.78 21.04 21.15
N LYS A 115 38.11 21.10 20.98
CA LYS A 115 38.88 22.34 21.14
C LYS A 115 38.74 23.30 19.95
N ASP A 116 38.30 22.79 18.79
CA ASP A 116 38.12 23.58 17.58
C ASP A 116 36.66 23.94 17.40
N ALA A 117 36.32 25.18 17.69
CA ALA A 117 34.95 25.69 17.63
C ALA A 117 34.39 25.72 16.19
N ASP A 118 35.25 25.94 15.17
CA ASP A 118 34.81 26.00 13.78
C ASP A 118 34.51 24.61 13.26
N PHE A 119 35.29 23.60 13.66
CA PHE A 119 35.01 22.19 13.37
C PHE A 119 33.70 21.72 14.03
N PHE A 120 33.51 22.06 15.30
CA PHE A 120 32.27 21.72 16.03
C PHE A 120 31.03 22.30 15.34
N LYS A 121 31.07 23.57 14.96
CA LYS A 121 29.98 24.23 14.25
C LYS A 121 29.72 23.62 12.87
N GLY A 122 30.76 23.19 12.16
CA GLY A 122 30.64 22.48 10.90
C GLY A 122 29.90 21.14 11.06
N MET A 123 30.22 20.38 12.10
CA MET A 123 29.56 19.10 12.42
C MET A 123 28.10 19.29 12.82
N GLU A 124 27.78 20.30 13.61
CA GLU A 124 26.42 20.67 14.00
C GLU A 124 25.56 20.98 12.76
N MET A 125 26.13 21.73 11.81
CA MET A 125 25.44 22.04 10.54
C MET A 125 25.16 20.79 9.72
N ILE A 126 26.08 19.81 9.69
CA ILE A 126 25.89 18.54 8.97
C ILE A 126 24.77 17.73 9.63
N LEU A 127 24.79 17.62 10.97
CA LEU A 127 23.73 16.93 11.71
C LEU A 127 22.36 17.56 11.46
N LYS A 128 22.26 18.88 11.52
CA LYS A 128 21.03 19.61 11.22
C LYS A 128 20.55 19.36 9.79
N GLN A 129 21.44 19.39 8.81
CA GLN A 129 21.08 19.08 7.42
C GLN A 129 20.56 17.64 7.28
N MET A 130 21.12 16.69 8.01
CA MET A 130 20.66 15.30 8.02
C MET A 130 19.26 15.18 8.64
N GLN A 131 18.98 15.87 9.74
CA GLN A 131 17.66 15.93 10.38
C GLN A 131 16.63 16.57 9.43
N ASP A 132 16.99 17.63 8.70
CA ASP A 132 16.14 18.26 7.69
C ASP A 132 15.79 17.28 6.54
N VAL A 133 16.73 16.42 6.16
CA VAL A 133 16.48 15.36 5.16
C VAL A 133 15.51 14.32 5.71
N PHE A 134 15.68 13.87 6.96
CA PHE A 134 14.78 12.93 7.60
C PHE A 134 13.35 13.50 7.66
N THR A 135 13.20 14.74 8.07
CA THR A 135 11.88 15.41 8.11
C THR A 135 11.22 15.45 6.72
N ARG A 136 11.97 15.74 5.65
CA ARG A 136 11.46 15.71 4.27
C ARG A 136 11.07 14.31 3.80
N LEU A 137 11.68 13.27 4.33
CA LEU A 137 11.33 11.87 4.07
C LEU A 137 10.11 11.38 4.86
N GLY A 138 9.56 12.21 5.75
CA GLY A 138 8.43 11.88 6.62
C GLY A 138 8.83 11.18 7.91
N VAL A 139 10.13 11.25 8.28
CA VAL A 139 10.64 10.73 9.56
C VAL A 139 10.46 11.79 10.63
N THR A 140 9.85 11.40 11.76
CA THR A 140 9.67 12.27 12.94
C THR A 140 10.33 11.63 14.16
N GLU A 141 10.98 12.46 14.98
CA GLU A 141 11.56 12.04 16.24
C GLU A 141 10.44 11.80 17.27
N ILE A 142 10.60 10.79 18.10
CA ILE A 142 9.70 10.48 19.24
C ILE A 142 10.15 11.32 20.43
N GLU A 143 9.32 12.27 20.84
CA GLU A 143 9.56 13.08 22.03
C GLU A 143 9.29 12.24 23.28
N ALA A 144 10.33 11.60 23.80
CA ALA A 144 10.22 10.69 24.95
C ALA A 144 10.59 11.36 26.29
N LEU A 145 11.42 12.40 26.31
CA LEU A 145 11.90 13.02 27.55
C LEU A 145 10.75 13.67 28.31
N ASN A 146 10.63 13.37 29.61
CA ASN A 146 9.55 13.84 30.50
C ASN A 146 8.13 13.42 30.07
N ALA A 147 8.01 12.52 29.12
CA ALA A 147 6.74 11.94 28.71
C ALA A 147 6.38 10.69 29.55
N PRO A 148 5.10 10.33 29.66
CA PRO A 148 4.71 9.04 30.22
C PRO A 148 5.28 7.90 29.37
N PHE A 149 5.70 6.83 30.01
CA PHE A 149 6.21 5.66 29.31
C PHE A 149 5.10 4.98 28.50
N ASP A 150 5.34 4.78 27.21
CA ASP A 150 4.45 4.06 26.30
C ASP A 150 5.22 2.94 25.61
N PRO A 151 4.83 1.66 25.80
CA PRO A 151 5.49 0.51 25.17
C PRO A 151 5.43 0.50 23.64
N GLU A 152 4.48 1.22 23.02
CA GLU A 152 4.39 1.30 21.55
C GLU A 152 5.52 2.13 20.94
N PHE A 153 6.04 3.11 21.67
CA PHE A 153 7.07 4.04 21.18
C PHE A 153 8.40 3.92 21.91
N HIS A 154 8.39 3.45 23.18
CA HIS A 154 9.54 3.45 24.06
C HIS A 154 9.99 2.04 24.40
N HIS A 155 11.30 1.87 24.54
CA HIS A 155 11.93 0.65 25.04
C HIS A 155 12.69 0.98 26.32
N ALA A 156 12.15 0.58 27.47
CA ALA A 156 12.79 0.79 28.77
C ALA A 156 14.00 -0.14 28.93
N ILE A 157 15.20 0.44 29.05
CA ILE A 157 16.46 -0.29 29.31
C ILE A 157 16.76 -0.37 30.81
N LYS A 158 16.43 0.68 31.54
CA LYS A 158 16.70 0.79 32.96
C LYS A 158 15.52 1.46 33.67
N GLN A 159 15.33 1.07 34.92
CA GLN A 159 14.38 1.69 35.83
C GLN A 159 15.16 2.31 37.00
N VAL A 160 14.71 3.46 37.47
CA VAL A 160 15.29 4.19 38.59
C VAL A 160 14.18 4.69 39.49
N GLU A 161 14.47 4.74 40.80
CA GLU A 161 13.61 5.41 41.77
C GLU A 161 14.15 6.83 41.95
N ASP A 162 13.35 7.84 41.63
CA ASP A 162 13.71 9.25 41.70
C ASP A 162 12.50 10.09 42.08
N ASP A 163 12.50 10.65 43.27
CA ASP A 163 11.40 11.46 43.80
C ASP A 163 11.15 12.76 43.02
N SER A 164 12.08 13.13 42.12
CA SER A 164 11.95 14.33 41.26
C SER A 164 11.01 14.14 40.10
N PHE A 165 10.66 12.88 39.77
CA PHE A 165 9.79 12.51 38.66
C PHE A 165 8.52 11.83 39.15
N GLY A 166 7.45 11.92 38.34
CA GLY A 166 6.21 11.18 38.60
C GLY A 166 6.36 9.66 38.35
N GLU A 167 5.27 8.93 38.61
CA GLU A 167 5.19 7.50 38.32
C GLU A 167 5.21 7.23 36.83
N ASN A 168 5.99 6.23 36.38
CA ASN A 168 6.10 5.80 35.00
C ASN A 168 6.49 6.90 33.99
N VAL A 169 7.37 7.81 34.38
CA VAL A 169 7.85 8.91 33.51
C VAL A 169 9.25 8.60 32.98
N VAL A 170 9.50 8.96 31.72
CA VAL A 170 10.83 8.87 31.12
C VAL A 170 11.71 9.98 31.66
N CYS A 171 12.71 9.62 32.49
CA CYS A 171 13.66 10.57 33.08
C CYS A 171 14.87 10.82 32.18
N GLN A 172 15.25 9.88 31.31
CA GLN A 172 16.39 10.04 30.43
C GLN A 172 16.18 9.27 29.13
N VAL A 173 16.59 9.86 27.99
CA VAL A 173 16.66 9.22 26.69
C VAL A 173 18.10 8.84 26.39
N LEU A 174 18.36 7.54 26.26
CA LEU A 174 19.68 7.00 25.92
C LEU A 174 19.91 6.98 24.42
N GLN A 175 18.83 6.75 23.64
CA GLN A 175 18.85 6.75 22.21
C GLN A 175 17.49 7.22 21.70
N LYS A 176 17.50 8.18 20.77
CA LYS A 176 16.29 8.76 20.18
C LYS A 176 15.51 7.73 19.37
N GLY A 177 14.21 7.74 19.48
CA GLY A 177 13.29 6.95 18.66
C GLY A 177 12.79 7.73 17.45
N TYR A 178 12.38 7.01 16.39
CA TYR A 178 11.89 7.63 15.16
C TYR A 178 10.72 6.87 14.57
N THR A 179 9.78 7.61 14.00
CA THR A 179 8.64 7.09 13.25
C THR A 179 8.70 7.54 11.78
N LEU A 180 8.13 6.75 10.87
CA LEU A 180 7.95 7.08 9.46
C LEU A 180 6.47 6.92 9.11
N ASP A 181 5.84 8.00 8.67
CA ASP A 181 4.41 8.01 8.31
C ASP A 181 3.52 7.38 9.42
N GLY A 182 3.86 7.58 10.70
CA GLY A 182 3.16 7.04 11.85
C GLY A 182 3.54 5.61 12.27
N HIS A 183 4.43 4.95 11.54
CA HIS A 183 4.97 3.63 11.89
C HIS A 183 6.32 3.74 12.57
N VAL A 184 6.51 3.06 13.70
CA VAL A 184 7.78 3.08 14.43
C VAL A 184 8.85 2.35 13.63
N ILE A 185 9.92 3.08 13.23
CA ILE A 185 11.14 2.52 12.64
C ILE A 185 12.07 2.00 13.74
N ARG A 186 12.19 2.82 14.82
CA ARG A 186 13.05 2.53 15.97
C ARG A 186 12.43 3.12 17.22
N HIS A 187 12.24 2.29 18.26
CA HIS A 187 11.78 2.75 19.55
C HIS A 187 12.84 3.61 20.24
N ALA A 188 12.41 4.60 21.01
CA ALA A 188 13.32 5.36 21.87
C ALA A 188 13.81 4.48 23.03
N MET A 189 15.12 4.39 23.23
CA MET A 189 15.70 3.68 24.37
C MET A 189 15.75 4.62 25.56
N VAL A 190 15.02 4.30 26.61
CA VAL A 190 14.76 5.22 27.72
C VAL A 190 15.06 4.60 29.08
N VAL A 191 15.27 5.48 30.05
CA VAL A 191 15.26 5.17 31.48
C VAL A 191 13.94 5.68 32.03
N VAL A 192 13.23 4.82 32.79
CA VAL A 192 11.92 5.13 33.38
C VAL A 192 12.08 5.32 34.86
N ALA A 193 11.51 6.39 35.40
CA ALA A 193 11.44 6.68 36.80
C ALA A 193 10.16 6.11 37.42
N ASN A 194 10.27 5.57 38.63
CA ASN A 194 9.18 5.13 39.50
C ASN A 194 8.15 4.23 38.75
N PRO A 195 8.58 3.07 38.21
CA PRO A 195 7.75 2.17 37.44
C PRO A 195 6.64 1.50 38.27
#